data_67972b69799f8c75a8b2e58c185b6a55
#
_entry.id   67972b69799f8c75a8b2e58c185b6a55
#
_cell.length_a   1.000
_cell.length_b   1.000
_cell.length_c   1.000
_cell.angle_alpha   90.00
_cell.angle_beta   90.00
_cell.angle_gamma   90.00
#
_symmetry.space_group_name_H-M   'P 1'
#
loop_
_entity.id
_entity.type
_entity.pdbx_description
1 polymer ?
#
loop_
_entity_poly.entity_id
_entity_poly.type
_entity_poly.pdbx_seq_one_letter_code
_entity_poly.pdbx_strand_id
1 'polypeptide(L)'
;MRDETDLLLQPCLPSPDVVARRVAGEYLLVPVRNGAAQMDYIFTANEVGSAIFLLLDGSRDGRDIARLLSRDFGVDEERARTDVVEFLRDLCEAGLVRPARPAGAP
;
A
#
# COMPACT_ATOMS: atom_id res chain seq x y z
N MET A 1 10.80 -13.70 -4.79
CA MET A 1 9.37 -13.67 -4.50
C MET A 1 9.15 -13.26 -3.05
N ARG A 2 8.22 -12.37 -2.81
CA ARG A 2 7.91 -11.92 -1.46
C ARG A 2 6.77 -12.72 -0.88
N ASP A 3 6.93 -13.16 0.35
CA ASP A 3 5.86 -13.83 1.06
C ASP A 3 5.21 -12.85 2.05
N GLU A 4 4.25 -13.35 2.83
CA GLU A 4 3.54 -12.53 3.79
C GLU A 4 4.47 -11.93 4.85
N THR A 5 5.48 -12.67 5.27
CA THR A 5 6.42 -12.20 6.27
C THR A 5 7.15 -10.96 5.78
N ASP A 6 7.63 -10.98 4.53
CA ASP A 6 8.33 -9.83 3.97
C ASP A 6 7.42 -8.61 3.91
N LEU A 7 6.18 -8.79 3.48
CA LEU A 7 5.24 -7.68 3.37
C LEU A 7 4.88 -7.08 4.72
N LEU A 8 4.86 -7.91 5.78
CA LEU A 8 4.57 -7.43 7.12
C LEU A 8 5.77 -6.78 7.80
N LEU A 9 6.98 -7.19 7.45
CA LEU A 9 8.18 -6.74 8.15
C LEU A 9 8.90 -5.57 7.50
N GLN A 10 8.53 -5.22 6.29
CA GLN A 10 9.26 -4.21 5.52
C GLN A 10 8.40 -2.97 5.31
N PRO A 11 8.85 -1.79 5.78
CA PRO A 11 8.14 -0.57 5.46
C PRO A 11 8.14 -0.31 3.96
N CYS A 12 7.04 0.25 3.46
CA CYS A 12 6.87 0.55 2.05
C CYS A 12 6.52 2.02 1.85
N LEU A 13 6.80 2.50 0.65
CA LEU A 13 6.46 3.84 0.19
C LEU A 13 5.69 3.74 -1.10
N PRO A 14 4.79 4.69 -1.37
CA PRO A 14 4.22 4.79 -2.71
C PRO A 14 5.34 5.01 -3.72
N SER A 15 5.20 4.42 -4.89
CA SER A 15 6.16 4.66 -5.98
C SER A 15 6.11 6.13 -6.38
N PRO A 16 7.26 6.74 -6.76
CA PRO A 16 7.28 8.15 -7.13
C PRO A 16 6.49 8.46 -8.40
N ASP A 17 6.22 7.44 -9.20
CA ASP A 17 5.52 7.60 -10.48
C ASP A 17 4.05 7.28 -10.37
N VAL A 18 3.45 7.50 -9.20
CA VAL A 18 2.03 7.25 -8.97
C VAL A 18 1.37 8.55 -8.54
N VAL A 19 0.24 8.86 -9.19
CA VAL A 19 -0.61 9.96 -8.76
C VAL A 19 -1.80 9.38 -8.03
N ALA A 20 -2.05 9.87 -6.83
CA ALA A 20 -3.19 9.44 -6.02
C ALA A 20 -4.24 10.54 -6.02
N ARG A 21 -5.47 10.18 -6.35
CA ARG A 21 -6.61 11.10 -6.34
C ARG A 21 -7.70 10.56 -5.45
N ARG A 22 -8.28 11.42 -4.66
CA ARG A 22 -9.41 11.04 -3.82
C ARG A 22 -10.71 11.40 -4.51
N VAL A 23 -11.56 10.39 -4.70
CA VAL A 23 -12.86 10.58 -5.33
C VAL A 23 -13.90 9.85 -4.50
N ALA A 24 -14.86 10.58 -3.92
CA ALA A 24 -15.96 10.01 -3.15
C ALA A 24 -15.50 9.08 -2.03
N GLY A 25 -14.42 9.45 -1.34
CA GLY A 25 -13.94 8.66 -0.20
C GLY A 25 -13.00 7.52 -0.56
N GLU A 26 -12.77 7.30 -1.83
CA GLU A 26 -11.83 6.27 -2.29
C GLU A 26 -10.66 6.92 -3.02
N TYR A 27 -9.54 6.20 -3.08
CA TYR A 27 -8.39 6.67 -3.84
C TYR A 27 -8.30 5.97 -5.18
N LEU A 28 -8.01 6.77 -6.20
CA LEU A 28 -7.62 6.26 -7.50
C LEU A 28 -6.11 6.42 -7.58
N LEU A 29 -5.42 5.32 -7.82
CA LEU A 29 -3.97 5.31 -7.95
C LEU A 29 -3.64 5.10 -9.41
N VAL A 30 -3.00 6.09 -10.02
CA VAL A 30 -2.73 6.09 -11.45
C VAL A 30 -1.24 6.14 -11.67
N PRO A 31 -0.65 5.12 -12.32
CA PRO A 31 0.77 5.19 -12.66
C PRO A 31 0.99 6.23 -13.75
N VAL A 32 2.14 6.90 -13.66
CA VAL A 32 2.53 7.91 -14.65
C VAL A 32 3.84 7.45 -15.28
N ARG A 33 3.89 7.42 -16.60
CA ARG A 33 5.11 7.05 -17.33
C ARG A 33 5.39 8.09 -18.39
N ASN A 34 6.64 8.55 -18.46
CA ASN A 34 7.07 9.54 -19.43
C ASN A 34 6.20 10.80 -19.40
N GLY A 35 5.75 11.17 -18.20
CA GLY A 35 4.90 12.35 -18.03
C GLY A 35 3.43 12.16 -18.38
N ALA A 36 3.04 10.95 -18.77
CA ALA A 36 1.66 10.67 -19.16
C ALA A 36 1.01 9.67 -18.22
N ALA A 37 -0.21 9.97 -17.78
CA ALA A 37 -0.96 9.07 -16.93
C ALA A 37 -1.39 7.83 -17.71
N GLN A 38 -1.19 6.66 -17.08
CA GLN A 38 -1.54 5.38 -17.68
C GLN A 38 -2.97 5.02 -17.25
N MET A 39 -3.94 5.59 -17.90
CA MET A 39 -5.35 5.47 -17.50
C MET A 39 -5.89 4.05 -17.59
N ASP A 40 -5.25 3.17 -18.38
CA ASP A 40 -5.68 1.78 -18.49
C ASP A 40 -5.30 0.97 -17.26
N TYR A 41 -4.50 1.53 -16.36
CA TYR A 41 -3.97 0.83 -15.20
C TYR A 41 -4.39 1.47 -13.89
N ILE A 42 -5.56 2.07 -13.86
CA ILE A 42 -6.06 2.71 -12.63
C ILE A 42 -6.36 1.63 -11.60
N PHE A 43 -5.80 1.81 -10.42
CA PHE A 43 -6.07 0.95 -9.27
C PHE A 43 -7.00 1.71 -8.32
N THR A 44 -8.14 1.12 -7.98
CA THR A 44 -9.10 1.75 -7.07
C THR A 44 -8.98 1.12 -5.69
N ALA A 45 -8.75 1.95 -4.68
CA ALA A 45 -8.66 1.51 -3.31
C ALA A 45 -9.95 1.86 -2.57
N ASN A 46 -10.57 0.86 -1.95
CA ASN A 46 -11.75 1.07 -1.13
C ASN A 46 -11.36 1.78 0.17
N GLU A 47 -12.30 1.93 1.09
CA GLU A 47 -12.06 2.65 2.34
C GLU A 47 -10.89 2.07 3.13
N VAL A 48 -10.83 0.75 3.28
CA VAL A 48 -9.75 0.09 4.01
C VAL A 48 -8.43 0.25 3.27
N GLY A 49 -8.43 -0.02 1.96
CA GLY A 49 -7.23 0.15 1.14
C GLY A 49 -6.72 1.58 1.13
N SER A 50 -7.64 2.54 1.09
CA SER A 50 -7.26 3.95 1.14
C SER A 50 -6.59 4.30 2.46
N ALA A 51 -7.12 3.76 3.57
CA ALA A 51 -6.50 3.96 4.88
C ALA A 51 -5.10 3.36 4.93
N ILE A 52 -4.92 2.17 4.37
CA ILE A 52 -3.60 1.55 4.30
C ILE A 52 -2.63 2.42 3.48
N PHE A 53 -3.08 2.86 2.32
CA PHE A 53 -2.22 3.66 1.43
C PHE A 53 -1.73 4.93 2.12
N LEU A 54 -2.61 5.59 2.87
CA LEU A 54 -2.25 6.81 3.58
C LEU A 54 -1.23 6.59 4.70
N LEU A 55 -1.10 5.36 5.18
CA LEU A 55 -0.15 5.02 6.23
C LEU A 55 1.22 4.61 5.68
N LEU A 56 1.38 4.53 4.37
CA LEU A 56 2.63 4.11 3.74
C LEU A 56 3.59 5.29 3.66
N ASP A 57 4.37 5.49 4.71
CA ASP A 57 5.30 6.60 4.81
C ASP A 57 6.77 6.17 4.85
N GLY A 58 7.03 4.88 4.68
CA GLY A 58 8.39 4.36 4.73
C GLY A 58 8.92 4.05 6.11
N SER A 59 8.17 4.38 7.16
CA SER A 59 8.58 4.12 8.53
C SER A 59 7.75 3.05 9.21
N ARG A 60 6.51 2.83 8.75
CA ARG A 60 5.62 1.81 9.31
C ARG A 60 5.71 0.55 8.49
N ASP A 61 5.91 -0.57 9.16
CA ASP A 61 5.81 -1.86 8.46
C ASP A 61 4.34 -2.35 8.46
N GLY A 62 4.10 -3.50 7.85
CA GLY A 62 2.74 -4.01 7.74
C GLY A 62 2.10 -4.32 9.09
N ARG A 63 2.91 -4.69 10.09
CA ARG A 63 2.38 -4.97 11.43
C ARG A 63 1.88 -3.69 12.09
N ASP A 64 2.62 -2.61 11.93
CA ASP A 64 2.22 -1.32 12.48
C ASP A 64 0.92 -0.86 11.85
N ILE A 65 0.81 -1.00 10.53
CA ILE A 65 -0.39 -0.62 9.78
C ILE A 65 -1.57 -1.47 10.23
N ALA A 66 -1.36 -2.78 10.39
CA ALA A 66 -2.44 -3.67 10.82
C ALA A 66 -2.96 -3.31 12.21
N ARG A 67 -2.06 -2.94 13.13
CA ARG A 67 -2.49 -2.50 14.46
C ARG A 67 -3.33 -1.24 14.40
N LEU A 68 -2.93 -0.29 13.56
CA LEU A 68 -3.66 0.95 13.40
C LEU A 68 -5.04 0.71 12.78
N LEU A 69 -5.11 -0.17 11.79
CA LEU A 69 -6.39 -0.54 11.19
C LEU A 69 -7.30 -1.24 12.18
N SER A 70 -6.76 -2.15 12.98
CA SER A 70 -7.52 -2.85 13.99
C SER A 70 -8.15 -1.88 14.97
N ARG A 71 -7.37 -0.90 15.40
CA ARG A 71 -7.86 0.12 16.32
C ARG A 71 -8.91 1.02 15.68
N ASP A 72 -8.64 1.49 14.46
CA ASP A 72 -9.49 2.50 13.83
C ASP A 72 -10.79 1.94 13.26
N PHE A 73 -10.76 0.70 12.79
CA PHE A 73 -11.94 0.06 12.19
C PHE A 73 -12.60 -0.97 13.10
N GLY A 74 -12.01 -1.22 14.28
CA GLY A 74 -12.59 -2.17 15.22
C GLY A 74 -12.57 -3.61 14.72
N VAL A 75 -11.63 -3.96 13.86
CA VAL A 75 -11.50 -5.33 13.35
C VAL A 75 -10.41 -6.06 14.10
N ASP A 76 -10.48 -7.38 14.07
CA ASP A 76 -9.47 -8.25 14.66
C ASP A 76 -8.10 -7.99 14.02
N GLU A 77 -7.04 -7.96 14.83
CA GLU A 77 -5.70 -7.64 14.34
C GLU A 77 -5.20 -8.66 13.33
N GLU A 78 -5.56 -9.93 13.52
CA GLU A 78 -5.18 -10.97 12.57
C GLU A 78 -5.83 -10.72 11.21
N ARG A 79 -7.09 -10.34 11.22
CA ARG A 79 -7.79 -9.98 9.99
C ARG A 79 -7.17 -8.76 9.33
N ALA A 80 -6.81 -7.76 10.15
CA ALA A 80 -6.16 -6.57 9.63
C ALA A 80 -4.83 -6.92 8.95
N ARG A 81 -4.06 -7.83 9.51
CA ARG A 81 -2.81 -8.28 8.90
C ARG A 81 -3.06 -8.92 7.53
N THR A 82 -4.08 -9.75 7.44
CA THR A 82 -4.43 -10.39 6.18
C THR A 82 -4.79 -9.34 5.14
N ASP A 83 -5.61 -8.36 5.51
CA ASP A 83 -6.03 -7.31 4.61
C ASP A 83 -4.84 -6.46 4.15
N VAL A 84 -3.92 -6.15 5.06
CA VAL A 84 -2.71 -5.38 4.73
C VAL A 84 -1.84 -6.16 3.73
N VAL A 85 -1.61 -7.44 3.99
CA VAL A 85 -0.79 -8.27 3.11
C VAL A 85 -1.38 -8.34 1.72
N GLU A 86 -2.68 -8.59 1.62
CA GLU A 86 -3.35 -8.69 0.32
C GLU A 86 -3.25 -7.37 -0.44
N PHE A 87 -3.51 -6.27 0.23
CA PHE A 87 -3.46 -4.96 -0.39
C PHE A 87 -2.04 -4.61 -0.85
N LEU A 88 -1.05 -4.82 0.01
CA LEU A 88 0.33 -4.52 -0.35
C LEU A 88 0.83 -5.41 -1.48
N ARG A 89 0.40 -6.68 -1.50
CA ARG A 89 0.76 -7.58 -2.59
C ARG A 89 0.21 -7.05 -3.92
N ASP A 90 -1.04 -6.66 -3.93
CA ASP A 90 -1.66 -6.12 -5.13
C ASP A 90 -0.95 -4.85 -5.60
N LEU A 91 -0.62 -3.97 -4.68
CA LEU A 91 0.08 -2.74 -5.02
C LEU A 91 1.50 -3.01 -5.52
N CYS A 92 2.19 -3.96 -4.91
CA CYS A 92 3.54 -4.34 -5.36
C CYS A 92 3.50 -4.92 -6.77
N GLU A 93 2.55 -5.79 -7.04
CA GLU A 93 2.41 -6.38 -8.38
C GLU A 93 2.08 -5.34 -9.43
N ALA A 94 1.32 -4.33 -9.05
CA ALA A 94 0.98 -3.24 -9.97
C ALA A 94 2.09 -2.18 -10.09
N GLY A 95 3.16 -2.29 -9.30
CA GLY A 95 4.25 -1.32 -9.32
C GLY A 95 3.91 -0.01 -8.66
N LEU A 96 2.90 0.01 -7.80
CA LEU A 96 2.42 1.25 -7.18
C LEU A 96 3.07 1.54 -5.84
N VAL A 97 3.74 0.56 -5.24
CA VAL A 97 4.52 0.75 -4.01
C VAL A 97 5.86 0.05 -4.16
N ARG A 98 6.81 0.47 -3.34
CA ARG A 98 8.14 -0.13 -3.30
C ARG A 98 8.61 -0.20 -1.85
N PRO A 99 9.57 -1.08 -1.53
CA PRO A 99 10.19 -1.05 -0.21
C PRO A 99 10.82 0.31 0.04
N ALA A 100 10.74 0.78 1.27
CA ALA A 100 11.36 2.04 1.65
C ALA A 100 12.88 1.96 1.56
N ARG A 101 13.42 0.74 1.72
CA ARG A 101 14.85 0.50 1.67
C ARG A 101 15.10 -0.69 0.75
N PRO A 102 15.89 -0.52 -0.30
CA PRO A 102 16.19 -1.64 -1.19
C PRO A 102 16.86 -2.79 -0.45
N ALA A 103 16.64 -4.01 -0.91
CA ALA A 103 17.26 -5.18 -0.33
C ALA A 103 18.78 -5.03 -0.40
N GLY A 104 19.45 -5.32 0.73
CA GLY A 104 20.90 -5.22 0.81
C GLY A 104 21.44 -3.82 1.07
N ALA A 105 20.59 -2.82 1.14
CA ALA A 105 21.05 -1.46 1.46
C ALA A 105 21.41 -1.37 2.94
N PRO A 106 22.48 -0.63 3.26
CA PRO A 106 22.84 -0.44 4.66
C PRO A 106 21.81 0.40 5.43
#